data_4b3890645198edaa3139b4e15d2f20c7
#
_entry.id   4b3890645198edaa3139b4e15d2f20c7
#
_cell.length_a   1.000
_cell.length_b   1.000
_cell.length_c   1.000
_cell.angle_alpha   90.00
_cell.angle_beta   90.00
_cell.angle_gamma   90.00
#
_symmetry.space_group_name_H-M   'P 1'
#
loop_
_entity.id
_entity.type
_entity.pdbx_description
1 polymer ?
#
loop_
_entity_poly.entity_id
_entity_poly.type
_entity_poly.pdbx_seq_one_letter_code
_entity_poly.pdbx_strand_id
1 'polypeptide(L)'
;MVRTADGRLNHWWRINGAPWTWNDGGRFASGIAHFGPALVQTRSRRLDLVATRTDGRMQLWWRDDRDAFAWHAGEVFGSAITSAPCLIEGQYGATDEETAGNYELCVVGPGGRVEHWWRGNAGGGAWSRGAVFGRDASAVTGMLQGSFGFDLEVIVLRTDGLLQHYRRDDSGSWHDGPLIGPA
;
A
#
# COMPACT_ATOMS: atom_id res chain seq x y z
N MET A 1 12.60 -2.98 3.25
CA MET A 1 11.80 -4.19 3.57
C MET A 1 11.93 -5.19 2.44
N VAL A 2 12.14 -6.46 2.71
CA VAL A 2 12.22 -7.53 1.71
C VAL A 2 11.45 -8.76 2.16
N ARG A 3 10.88 -9.49 1.20
CA ARG A 3 10.34 -10.84 1.43
C ARG A 3 11.47 -11.85 1.26
N THR A 4 11.62 -12.72 2.23
CA THR A 4 12.59 -13.82 2.19
C THR A 4 12.05 -15.05 1.46
N ALA A 5 12.92 -15.96 1.03
CA ALA A 5 12.52 -17.16 0.28
C ALA A 5 11.53 -18.05 1.07
N ASP A 6 11.61 -18.06 2.40
CA ASP A 6 10.72 -18.81 3.30
C ASP A 6 9.37 -18.11 3.54
N GLY A 7 9.07 -17.02 2.82
CA GLY A 7 7.79 -16.30 2.92
C GLY A 7 7.64 -15.45 4.16
N ARG A 8 8.74 -15.02 4.76
CA ARG A 8 8.75 -14.04 5.86
C ARG A 8 9.13 -12.66 5.34
N LEU A 9 8.88 -11.63 6.13
CA LEU A 9 9.40 -10.28 5.89
C LEU A 9 10.67 -10.08 6.70
N ASN A 10 11.65 -9.37 6.13
CA ASN A 10 12.85 -8.94 6.82
C ASN A 10 13.01 -7.43 6.71
N HIS A 11 13.27 -6.78 7.82
CA HIS A 11 13.49 -5.34 7.91
C HIS A 11 14.98 -5.04 7.80
N TRP A 12 15.35 -4.28 6.76
CA TRP A 12 16.69 -3.72 6.63
C TRP A 12 16.61 -2.21 6.82
N TRP A 13 17.52 -1.67 7.61
CA TRP A 13 17.62 -0.24 7.86
C TRP A 13 19.07 0.24 7.78
N ARG A 14 19.25 1.52 7.59
CA ARG A 14 20.56 2.15 7.46
C ARG A 14 20.59 3.44 8.27
N ILE A 15 21.69 3.67 8.98
CA ILE A 15 21.98 4.97 9.59
C ILE A 15 22.17 6.00 8.48
N ASN A 16 21.59 7.17 8.63
CA ASN A 16 21.73 8.27 7.69
C ASN A 16 23.04 9.02 7.95
N GLY A 17 24.16 8.39 7.67
CA GLY A 17 25.52 8.89 7.87
C GLY A 17 26.57 7.80 7.55
N ALA A 18 27.83 8.20 7.39
CA ALA A 18 28.91 7.23 7.21
C ALA A 18 29.02 6.30 8.44
N PRO A 19 29.32 5.02 8.23
CA PRO A 19 29.77 4.32 7.03
C PRO A 19 28.66 3.83 6.07
N TRP A 20 27.41 4.27 6.17
CA TRP A 20 26.30 3.89 5.30
C TRP A 20 25.97 2.38 5.30
N THR A 21 26.22 1.72 6.41
CA THR A 21 26.05 0.27 6.54
C THR A 21 24.58 -0.09 6.71
N TRP A 22 24.15 -1.12 5.97
CA TRP A 22 22.86 -1.73 6.15
C TRP A 22 22.86 -2.68 7.34
N ASN A 23 21.85 -2.57 8.17
CA ASN A 23 21.66 -3.39 9.36
C ASN A 23 20.45 -4.30 9.18
N ASP A 24 20.57 -5.54 9.64
CA ASP A 24 19.48 -6.49 9.69
C ASP A 24 18.62 -6.21 10.94
N GLY A 25 17.40 -5.78 10.70
CA GLY A 25 16.40 -5.52 11.76
C GLY A 25 15.58 -6.75 12.12
N GLY A 26 15.94 -7.92 11.59
CA GLY A 26 15.30 -9.18 11.91
C GLY A 26 14.10 -9.52 11.04
N ARG A 27 13.70 -10.79 11.12
CA ARG A 27 12.58 -11.36 10.40
C ARG A 27 11.32 -11.33 11.25
N PHE A 28 10.21 -11.03 10.61
CA PHE A 28 8.88 -11.06 11.21
C PHE A 28 7.86 -11.53 10.17
N ALA A 29 6.60 -11.70 10.58
CA ALA A 29 5.52 -12.22 9.75
C ALA A 29 5.83 -13.61 9.15
N SER A 30 4.86 -14.21 8.53
CA SER A 30 4.98 -15.47 7.78
C SER A 30 3.80 -15.63 6.83
N GLY A 31 3.91 -16.55 5.89
CA GLY A 31 2.84 -16.79 4.93
C GLY A 31 2.62 -15.61 3.97
N ILE A 32 3.68 -14.87 3.65
CA ILE A 32 3.63 -13.76 2.70
C ILE A 32 3.73 -14.32 1.28
N ALA A 33 2.82 -13.89 0.41
CA ALA A 33 2.84 -14.23 -1.01
C ALA A 33 4.14 -13.71 -1.68
N HIS A 34 4.40 -14.14 -2.90
CA HIS A 34 5.62 -13.77 -3.63
C HIS A 34 5.69 -12.29 -4.03
N PHE A 35 4.63 -11.55 -3.79
CA PHE A 35 4.58 -10.10 -4.04
C PHE A 35 5.38 -9.31 -2.99
N GLY A 36 5.86 -8.14 -3.38
CA GLY A 36 6.50 -7.21 -2.45
C GLY A 36 5.48 -6.60 -1.48
N PRO A 37 5.90 -6.21 -0.27
CA PRO A 37 5.07 -5.41 0.63
C PRO A 37 5.09 -3.94 0.24
N ALA A 38 4.02 -3.22 0.59
CA ALA A 38 4.00 -1.76 0.60
C ALA A 38 4.34 -1.25 2.00
N LEU A 39 5.18 -0.24 2.09
CA LEU A 39 5.65 0.37 3.34
C LEU A 39 5.47 1.88 3.27
N VAL A 40 4.90 2.46 4.30
CA VAL A 40 4.77 3.90 4.46
C VAL A 40 5.24 4.32 5.84
N GLN A 41 5.92 5.46 5.93
CA GLN A 41 6.11 6.15 7.20
C GLN A 41 5.03 7.21 7.34
N THR A 42 4.26 7.12 8.39
CA THR A 42 3.16 8.04 8.66
C THR A 42 3.65 9.33 9.30
N ARG A 43 2.84 10.39 9.26
CA ARG A 43 3.09 11.64 9.96
C ARG A 43 3.24 11.45 11.46
N SER A 44 2.59 10.43 12.03
CA SER A 44 2.78 10.03 13.44
C SER A 44 4.13 9.36 13.72
N ARG A 45 5.02 9.28 12.72
CA ARG A 45 6.34 8.62 12.75
C ARG A 45 6.29 7.09 12.91
N ARG A 46 5.13 6.50 12.79
CA ARG A 46 4.97 5.06 12.75
C ARG A 46 5.28 4.52 11.36
N LEU A 47 5.88 3.35 11.28
CA LEU A 47 6.00 2.58 10.05
C LEU A 47 4.81 1.64 9.94
N ASP A 48 4.09 1.73 8.84
CA ASP A 48 2.99 0.84 8.54
C ASP A 48 3.26 0.11 7.22
N LEU A 49 2.96 -1.18 7.21
CA LEU A 49 3.25 -2.07 6.11
C LEU A 49 2.02 -2.94 5.83
N VAL A 50 1.66 -3.06 4.57
CA VAL A 50 0.68 -4.03 4.11
C VAL A 50 1.33 -5.01 3.15
N ALA A 51 1.05 -6.28 3.31
CA ALA A 51 1.48 -7.31 2.37
C ALA A 51 0.36 -8.30 2.07
N THR A 52 0.36 -8.84 0.86
CA THR A 52 -0.51 -9.93 0.46
C THR A 52 0.03 -11.24 1.01
N ARG A 53 -0.86 -12.05 1.57
CA ARG A 53 -0.59 -13.36 2.16
C ARG A 53 -0.82 -14.47 1.14
N THR A 54 -0.28 -15.64 1.42
CA THR A 54 -0.48 -16.84 0.58
C THR A 54 -1.92 -17.35 0.55
N ASP A 55 -2.74 -16.93 1.52
CA ASP A 55 -4.19 -17.24 1.55
C ASP A 55 -5.03 -16.23 0.72
N GLY A 56 -4.38 -15.30 0.00
CA GLY A 56 -5.04 -14.31 -0.82
C GLY A 56 -5.66 -13.15 -0.04
N ARG A 57 -5.39 -13.03 1.25
CA ARG A 57 -5.77 -11.85 2.05
C ARG A 57 -4.59 -10.90 2.18
N MET A 58 -4.85 -9.68 2.59
CA MET A 58 -3.85 -8.72 3.00
C MET A 58 -3.74 -8.68 4.52
N GLN A 59 -2.58 -8.30 5.02
CA GLN A 59 -2.38 -8.03 6.44
C GLN A 59 -1.59 -6.76 6.63
N LEU A 60 -1.99 -5.98 7.65
CA LEU A 60 -1.26 -4.84 8.16
C LEU A 60 -0.24 -5.31 9.20
N TRP A 61 0.94 -4.72 9.16
CA TRP A 61 1.90 -4.72 10.28
C TRP A 61 2.29 -3.28 10.55
N TRP A 62 2.59 -3.01 11.81
CA TRP A 62 3.05 -1.67 12.19
C TRP A 62 4.20 -1.74 13.20
N ARG A 63 4.99 -0.70 13.22
CA ARG A 63 6.08 -0.51 14.17
C ARG A 63 6.11 0.95 14.60
N ASP A 64 6.15 1.15 15.91
CA ASP A 64 6.40 2.45 16.51
C ASP A 64 7.81 2.47 17.11
N ASP A 65 8.62 3.45 16.75
CA ASP A 65 9.99 3.57 17.23
C ASP A 65 10.06 3.86 18.74
N ARG A 66 8.93 4.25 19.34
CA ARG A 66 8.79 4.42 20.80
C ARG A 66 8.53 3.10 21.53
N ASP A 67 8.24 2.01 20.82
CA ASP A 67 7.93 0.69 21.36
C ASP A 67 9.01 -0.32 20.96
N ALA A 68 10.21 -0.16 21.49
CA ALA A 68 11.36 -1.07 21.32
C ALA A 68 11.62 -1.55 19.88
N PHE A 69 11.16 -0.81 18.88
CA PHE A 69 11.30 -1.13 17.46
C PHE A 69 10.66 -2.47 17.03
N ALA A 70 9.71 -3.00 17.80
CA ALA A 70 9.04 -4.25 17.48
C ALA A 70 8.01 -4.09 16.35
N TRP A 71 7.90 -5.11 15.50
CA TRP A 71 6.81 -5.23 14.53
C TRP A 71 5.61 -5.93 15.13
N HIS A 72 4.46 -5.31 15.03
CA HIS A 72 3.19 -5.82 15.55
C HIS A 72 2.28 -6.23 14.39
N ALA A 73 1.65 -7.39 14.54
CA ALA A 73 0.63 -7.84 13.60
C ALA A 73 -0.67 -7.07 13.84
N GLY A 74 -1.21 -6.52 12.77
CA GLY A 74 -2.49 -5.82 12.75
C GLY A 74 -3.56 -6.64 12.02
N GLU A 75 -4.57 -5.94 11.53
CA GLU A 75 -5.74 -6.49 10.88
C GLU A 75 -5.40 -7.32 9.63
N VAL A 76 -6.16 -8.41 9.44
CA VAL A 76 -6.18 -9.22 8.21
C VAL A 76 -7.48 -8.90 7.46
N PHE A 77 -7.39 -8.51 6.20
CA PHE A 77 -8.52 -8.04 5.41
C PHE A 77 -8.39 -8.42 3.93
N GLY A 78 -9.46 -8.19 3.16
CA GLY A 78 -9.52 -8.55 1.75
C GLY A 78 -9.63 -10.05 1.49
N SER A 79 -9.77 -10.43 0.23
CA SER A 79 -9.82 -11.84 -0.22
C SER A 79 -9.48 -11.94 -1.70
N ALA A 80 -8.89 -13.06 -2.09
CA ALA A 80 -8.52 -13.35 -3.47
C ALA A 80 -7.65 -12.28 -4.15
N ILE A 81 -6.78 -11.64 -3.37
CA ILE A 81 -5.82 -10.63 -3.84
C ILE A 81 -4.72 -11.33 -4.62
N THR A 82 -4.37 -10.76 -5.78
CA THR A 82 -3.45 -11.37 -6.76
C THR A 82 -2.22 -10.52 -7.09
N SER A 83 -1.99 -9.42 -6.36
CA SER A 83 -0.83 -8.54 -6.59
C SER A 83 -0.22 -8.03 -5.28
N ALA A 84 0.91 -7.33 -5.41
CA ALA A 84 1.40 -6.44 -4.36
C ALA A 84 0.39 -5.32 -4.10
N PRO A 85 0.19 -4.89 -2.84
CA PRO A 85 -0.53 -3.66 -2.55
C PRO A 85 0.32 -2.43 -2.91
N CYS A 86 -0.35 -1.33 -3.25
CA CYS A 86 0.23 0.00 -3.32
C CYS A 86 -0.44 0.86 -2.25
N LEU A 87 0.33 1.43 -1.33
CA LEU A 87 -0.15 2.06 -0.11
C LEU A 87 0.44 3.46 0.04
N ILE A 88 -0.40 4.41 0.38
CA ILE A 88 0.02 5.76 0.80
C ILE A 88 -0.72 6.18 2.07
N GLU A 89 -0.16 7.15 2.79
CA GLU A 89 -0.89 7.99 3.71
C GLU A 89 -1.40 9.20 2.92
N GLY A 90 -2.70 9.30 2.80
CA GLY A 90 -3.37 10.39 2.10
C GLY A 90 -3.58 11.62 2.99
N GLN A 91 -4.37 12.55 2.48
CA GLN A 91 -4.78 13.76 3.19
C GLN A 91 -6.26 13.73 3.61
N TYR A 92 -7.04 12.75 3.12
CA TYR A 92 -8.42 12.59 3.56
C TYR A 92 -8.47 12.32 5.06
N GLY A 93 -9.37 13.02 5.76
CA GLY A 93 -9.50 12.91 7.22
C GLY A 93 -8.43 13.63 8.02
N ALA A 94 -7.41 14.22 7.39
CA ALA A 94 -6.49 15.13 8.05
C ALA A 94 -7.18 16.47 8.34
N THR A 95 -6.96 17.02 9.53
CA THR A 95 -7.53 18.32 9.93
C THR A 95 -6.54 19.45 9.71
N ASP A 96 -5.27 19.14 9.55
CA ASP A 96 -4.14 20.03 9.32
C ASP A 96 -2.95 19.25 8.71
N GLU A 97 -1.85 19.92 8.41
CA GLU A 97 -0.67 19.32 7.82
C GLU A 97 0.07 18.33 8.74
N GLU A 98 -0.14 18.41 10.04
CA GLU A 98 0.50 17.55 11.05
C GLU A 98 -0.35 16.32 11.37
N THR A 99 -1.64 16.37 11.09
CA THR A 99 -2.57 15.29 11.37
C THR A 99 -2.45 14.19 10.31
N ALA A 100 -2.31 12.96 10.77
CA ALA A 100 -2.28 11.78 9.89
C ALA A 100 -3.62 11.64 9.15
N GLY A 101 -3.56 11.59 7.83
CA GLY A 101 -4.73 11.32 6.99
C GLY A 101 -5.06 9.83 6.90
N ASN A 102 -6.04 9.49 6.11
CA ASN A 102 -6.39 8.10 5.88
C ASN A 102 -5.27 7.35 5.15
N TYR A 103 -5.17 6.06 5.40
CA TYR A 103 -4.49 5.17 4.47
C TYR A 103 -5.35 4.98 3.24
N GLU A 104 -4.72 5.07 2.09
CA GLU A 104 -5.29 4.75 0.79
C GLU A 104 -4.47 3.62 0.18
N LEU A 105 -5.15 2.57 -0.30
CA LEU A 105 -4.51 1.38 -0.84
C LEU A 105 -5.23 0.93 -2.11
N CYS A 106 -4.46 0.62 -3.15
CA CYS A 106 -4.96 -0.05 -4.35
C CYS A 106 -4.24 -1.38 -4.54
N VAL A 107 -4.98 -2.38 -5.00
CA VAL A 107 -4.48 -3.74 -5.21
C VAL A 107 -5.28 -4.44 -6.32
N VAL A 108 -4.69 -5.42 -6.98
CA VAL A 108 -5.45 -6.24 -7.94
C VAL A 108 -6.11 -7.39 -7.21
N GLY A 109 -7.42 -7.47 -7.37
CA GLY A 109 -8.28 -8.51 -6.85
C GLY A 109 -8.78 -9.47 -7.94
N PRO A 110 -9.89 -10.17 -7.69
CA PRO A 110 -10.44 -11.17 -8.60
C PRO A 110 -10.73 -10.63 -10.00
N GLY A 111 -10.43 -11.42 -11.01
CA GLY A 111 -10.73 -11.09 -12.41
C GLY A 111 -9.94 -9.92 -12.98
N GLY A 112 -8.78 -9.60 -12.39
CA GLY A 112 -7.95 -8.49 -12.87
C GLY A 112 -8.60 -7.12 -12.65
N ARG A 113 -9.43 -6.99 -11.61
CA ARG A 113 -10.03 -5.73 -11.19
C ARG A 113 -9.16 -5.07 -10.14
N VAL A 114 -9.07 -3.74 -10.16
CA VAL A 114 -8.41 -2.98 -9.10
C VAL A 114 -9.41 -2.73 -7.98
N GLU A 115 -9.02 -3.07 -6.76
CA GLU A 115 -9.79 -2.76 -5.55
C GLU A 115 -9.12 -1.59 -4.83
N HIS A 116 -9.88 -0.57 -4.54
CA HIS A 116 -9.50 0.50 -3.64
C HIS A 116 -9.93 0.16 -2.21
N TRP A 117 -9.03 0.30 -1.28
CA TRP A 117 -9.24 0.12 0.16
C TRP A 117 -8.76 1.36 0.90
N TRP A 118 -9.44 1.69 1.98
CA TRP A 118 -9.04 2.80 2.82
C TRP A 118 -9.23 2.48 4.30
N ARG A 119 -8.54 3.21 5.15
CA ARG A 119 -8.63 3.09 6.60
C ARG A 119 -8.39 4.45 7.23
N GLY A 120 -9.32 4.88 8.10
CA GLY A 120 -9.13 6.09 8.89
C GLY A 120 -7.93 5.94 9.82
N ASN A 121 -7.00 6.90 9.78
CA ASN A 121 -5.79 6.86 10.59
C ASN A 121 -6.00 7.52 11.96
N ALA A 122 -6.92 8.47 12.07
CA ALA A 122 -7.35 9.07 13.32
C ALA A 122 -8.25 8.10 14.10
N GLY A 123 -7.67 7.27 14.97
CA GLY A 123 -8.43 6.42 15.89
C GLY A 123 -8.51 4.92 15.56
N GLY A 124 -7.72 4.41 14.62
CA GLY A 124 -7.54 2.96 14.46
C GLY A 124 -8.72 2.21 13.86
N GLY A 125 -9.44 2.81 12.93
CA GLY A 125 -10.56 2.18 12.21
C GLY A 125 -10.14 0.90 11.47
N ALA A 126 -11.14 0.06 11.12
CA ALA A 126 -10.95 -1.11 10.29
C ALA A 126 -10.72 -0.72 8.82
N TRP A 127 -10.09 -1.60 8.04
CA TRP A 127 -9.98 -1.45 6.61
C TRP A 127 -11.35 -1.60 5.94
N SER A 128 -11.70 -0.65 5.10
CA SER A 128 -12.94 -0.62 4.34
C SER A 128 -12.66 -0.75 2.86
N ARG A 129 -13.37 -1.64 2.19
CA ARG A 129 -13.31 -1.77 0.74
C ARG A 129 -14.16 -0.66 0.12
N GLY A 130 -13.54 0.14 -0.70
CA GLY A 130 -14.19 1.17 -1.52
C GLY A 130 -14.58 0.64 -2.90
N ALA A 131 -14.29 1.42 -3.93
CA ALA A 131 -14.63 1.09 -5.31
C ALA A 131 -13.82 -0.09 -5.84
N VAL A 132 -14.41 -0.78 -6.82
CA VAL A 132 -13.74 -1.76 -7.68
C VAL A 132 -13.81 -1.25 -9.12
N PHE A 133 -12.67 -1.01 -9.74
CA PHE A 133 -12.57 -0.37 -11.06
C PHE A 133 -11.54 -1.06 -11.94
N GLY A 134 -11.37 -0.56 -13.14
CA GLY A 134 -10.41 -1.10 -14.11
C GLY A 134 -10.74 -2.52 -14.58
N ARG A 135 -9.91 -3.04 -15.43
CA ARG A 135 -9.97 -4.41 -15.97
C ARG A 135 -8.59 -4.81 -16.50
N ASP A 136 -8.39 -6.11 -16.66
CA ASP A 136 -7.16 -6.67 -17.19
C ASP A 136 -5.89 -6.21 -16.43
N ALA A 137 -6.04 -5.83 -15.15
CA ALA A 137 -4.95 -5.42 -14.30
C ALA A 137 -4.08 -6.62 -13.89
N SER A 138 -2.77 -6.45 -13.92
CA SER A 138 -1.79 -7.40 -13.39
C SER A 138 -1.07 -6.88 -12.15
N ALA A 139 -0.88 -5.56 -12.06
CA ALA A 139 -0.27 -4.92 -10.89
C ALA A 139 -0.69 -3.45 -10.78
N VAL A 140 -0.74 -2.94 -9.56
CA VAL A 140 -0.72 -1.49 -9.30
C VAL A 140 0.74 -1.07 -9.15
N THR A 141 1.22 -0.20 -10.03
CA THR A 141 2.65 0.18 -10.11
C THR A 141 2.96 1.49 -9.43
N GLY A 142 1.97 2.32 -9.19
CA GLY A 142 2.13 3.59 -8.51
C GLY A 142 0.80 4.18 -8.07
N MET A 143 0.84 4.90 -6.96
CA MET A 143 -0.28 5.68 -6.45
C MET A 143 0.27 6.91 -5.74
N LEU A 144 -0.41 8.02 -5.94
CA LEU A 144 -0.15 9.25 -5.18
C LEU A 144 -1.47 10.00 -4.96
N GLN A 145 -1.46 10.90 -4.01
CA GLN A 145 -2.52 11.91 -3.89
C GLN A 145 -1.98 13.24 -4.38
N GLY A 146 -2.68 13.84 -5.34
CA GLY A 146 -2.34 15.14 -5.90
C GLY A 146 -2.55 16.27 -4.88
N SER A 147 -1.83 17.38 -5.08
CA SER A 147 -2.04 18.62 -4.33
C SER A 147 -3.19 19.47 -4.89
N PHE A 148 -3.72 19.11 -6.04
CA PHE A 148 -4.89 19.71 -6.66
C PHE A 148 -6.12 18.84 -6.33
N GLY A 149 -7.05 19.36 -5.52
CA GLY A 149 -8.33 18.73 -5.26
C GLY A 149 -8.28 17.40 -4.50
N PHE A 150 -7.15 17.01 -3.92
CA PHE A 150 -6.98 15.73 -3.22
C PHE A 150 -7.22 14.48 -4.09
N ASP A 151 -7.16 14.59 -5.40
CA ASP A 151 -7.34 13.49 -6.32
C ASP A 151 -6.34 12.36 -6.03
N LEU A 152 -6.79 11.11 -6.07
CA LEU A 152 -5.90 9.96 -6.11
C LEU A 152 -5.57 9.62 -7.55
N GLU A 153 -4.29 9.51 -7.84
CA GLU A 153 -3.76 9.13 -9.14
C GLU A 153 -3.15 7.73 -9.04
N VAL A 154 -3.58 6.83 -9.91
CA VAL A 154 -3.16 5.41 -9.86
C VAL A 154 -2.71 4.96 -11.24
N ILE A 155 -1.55 4.32 -11.29
CA ILE A 155 -1.03 3.69 -12.50
C ILE A 155 -1.09 2.17 -12.32
N VAL A 156 -1.70 1.53 -13.29
CA VAL A 156 -1.93 0.08 -13.31
C VAL A 156 -1.23 -0.54 -14.52
N LEU A 157 -0.42 -1.55 -14.28
CA LEU A 157 0.09 -2.41 -15.36
C LEU A 157 -1.01 -3.40 -15.73
N ARG A 158 -1.34 -3.47 -17.01
CA ARG A 158 -2.30 -4.40 -17.58
C ARG A 158 -1.63 -5.70 -18.03
N THR A 159 -2.43 -6.73 -18.25
CA THR A 159 -1.97 -8.03 -18.74
C THR A 159 -1.43 -7.99 -20.17
N ASP A 160 -1.81 -6.96 -20.95
CA ASP A 160 -1.26 -6.70 -22.30
C ASP A 160 0.06 -5.92 -22.30
N GLY A 161 0.58 -5.58 -21.11
CA GLY A 161 1.85 -4.85 -20.93
C GLY A 161 1.72 -3.33 -21.01
N LEU A 162 0.54 -2.79 -21.28
CA LEU A 162 0.29 -1.36 -21.27
C LEU A 162 0.07 -0.85 -19.84
N LEU A 163 0.34 0.42 -19.61
CA LEU A 163 -0.04 1.10 -18.38
C LEU A 163 -1.37 1.84 -18.58
N GLN A 164 -2.25 1.72 -17.60
CA GLN A 164 -3.51 2.46 -17.55
C GLN A 164 -3.50 3.41 -16.38
N HIS A 165 -3.79 4.67 -16.65
CA HIS A 165 -4.00 5.68 -15.63
C HIS A 165 -5.46 5.66 -15.15
N TYR A 166 -5.67 5.81 -13.85
CA TYR A 166 -6.96 6.05 -13.21
C TYR A 166 -6.87 7.21 -12.24
N ARG A 167 -7.92 8.00 -12.14
CA ARG A 167 -8.05 9.11 -11.22
C ARG A 167 -9.32 8.99 -10.38
N ARG A 168 -9.21 9.20 -9.08
CA ARG A 168 -10.35 9.38 -8.19
C ARG A 168 -10.47 10.86 -7.86
N ASP A 169 -11.59 11.48 -8.21
CA ASP A 169 -11.86 12.89 -7.93
C ASP A 169 -12.36 13.14 -6.51
N ASP A 170 -12.58 14.42 -6.16
CA ASP A 170 -13.07 14.86 -4.84
C ASP A 170 -14.46 14.31 -4.49
N SER A 171 -15.28 13.96 -5.48
CA SER A 171 -16.57 13.32 -5.27
C SER A 171 -16.45 11.84 -4.87
N GLY A 172 -15.23 11.28 -4.98
CA GLY A 172 -14.94 9.86 -4.77
C GLY A 172 -15.19 9.00 -6.00
N SER A 173 -15.48 9.60 -7.15
CA SER A 173 -15.69 8.89 -8.42
C SER A 173 -14.39 8.55 -9.10
N TRP A 174 -14.28 7.32 -9.64
CA TRP A 174 -13.14 6.86 -10.39
C TRP A 174 -13.35 7.08 -11.89
N HIS A 175 -12.32 7.59 -12.55
CA HIS A 175 -12.30 7.89 -13.98
C HIS A 175 -11.15 7.17 -14.67
N ASP A 176 -11.43 6.64 -15.85
CA ASP A 176 -10.40 6.09 -16.73
C ASP A 176 -9.62 7.24 -17.38
N GLY A 177 -8.31 7.25 -17.20
CA GLY A 177 -7.40 8.15 -17.89
C GLY A 177 -6.84 7.52 -19.18
N PRO A 178 -5.79 8.09 -19.75
CA PRO A 178 -5.17 7.56 -20.96
C PRO A 178 -4.46 6.24 -20.71
N LEU A 179 -4.35 5.43 -21.79
CA LEU A 179 -3.38 4.36 -21.88
C LEU A 179 -1.99 4.95 -22.13
N ILE A 180 -0.99 4.42 -21.46
CA ILE A 180 0.41 4.81 -21.57
C ILE A 180 1.20 3.57 -22.00
N GLY A 181 1.88 3.65 -23.14
CA GLY A 181 2.68 2.54 -23.68
C GLY A 181 3.34 2.91 -24.99
N PRO A 182 4.16 2.01 -25.54
CA PRO A 182 4.76 2.26 -26.85
C PRO A 182 3.65 2.43 -27.90
N ALA A 183 3.80 3.48 -28.69
CA ALA A 183 2.96 3.72 -29.87
C ALA A 183 3.25 2.68 -30.96
#